data_d50d3384edba76d89f69c686bd424e2a
#
_entry.id   d50d3384edba76d89f69c686bd424e2a
#
_cell.length_a   1.000
_cell.length_b   1.000
_cell.length_c   1.000
_cell.angle_alpha   90.00
_cell.angle_beta   90.00
_cell.angle_gamma   90.00
#
_symmetry.space_group_name_H-M   'P 1'
#
loop_
_entity.id
_entity.type
_entity.pdbx_description
1 polymer ?
#
loop_
_entity_poly.entity_id
_entity_poly.type
_entity_poly.pdbx_seq_one_letter_code
_entity_poly.pdbx_strand_id
1 'polypeptide(L)'
;VAHLTQLRAKARAQGVYLRVLKNTLARRSVEGTQFASLADSMTGPLIYSISADAVAAAKVIADFAKTNDKLVIKAGNYAGKPLDTAAVTALASIPSREVLISQLLGVMLAPVSGFARGLAALAAKKGEGAEAPAEEAAAEEAPAAA
;
A
#
# COMPACT_ATOMS: atom_id res chain seq x y z
N VAL A 1 18.57 7.96 -19.48
CA VAL A 1 19.46 8.26 -18.32
C VAL A 1 18.65 8.92 -17.21
N ALA A 2 17.86 9.97 -17.50
CA ALA A 2 17.09 10.71 -16.49
C ALA A 2 16.17 9.81 -15.64
N HIS A 3 15.41 8.91 -16.25
CA HIS A 3 14.53 7.97 -15.55
C HIS A 3 15.27 7.04 -14.57
N LEU A 4 16.45 6.55 -14.99
CA LEU A 4 17.30 5.73 -14.10
C LEU A 4 17.84 6.52 -12.91
N THR A 5 18.13 7.79 -13.09
CA THR A 5 18.57 8.67 -12.01
C THR A 5 17.45 8.91 -11.00
N GLN A 6 16.22 9.13 -11.48
CA GLN A 6 15.04 9.24 -10.61
C GLN A 6 14.77 7.94 -9.86
N LEU A 7 14.86 6.78 -10.52
CA LEU A 7 14.69 5.48 -9.88
C LEU A 7 15.74 5.27 -8.77
N ARG A 8 17.00 5.60 -9.05
CA ARG A 8 18.07 5.50 -8.05
C ARG A 8 17.86 6.44 -6.86
N ALA A 9 17.35 7.65 -7.08
CA ALA A 9 17.03 8.58 -6.00
C ALA A 9 15.90 8.02 -5.10
N LYS A 10 14.82 7.51 -5.69
CA LYS A 10 13.72 6.86 -4.96
C LYS A 10 14.19 5.61 -4.20
N ALA A 11 15.02 4.77 -4.83
CA ALA A 11 15.57 3.58 -4.21
C ALA A 11 16.43 3.91 -2.97
N ARG A 12 17.29 4.93 -3.06
CA ARG A 12 18.12 5.38 -1.93
C ARG A 12 17.27 5.90 -0.76
N ALA A 13 16.20 6.64 -1.05
CA ALA A 13 15.30 7.16 -0.02
C ALA A 13 14.61 6.04 0.78
N GLN A 14 14.43 4.86 0.17
CA GLN A 14 13.80 3.68 0.80
C GLN A 14 14.81 2.60 1.22
N GLY A 15 16.11 2.90 1.23
CA GLY A 15 17.15 1.95 1.63
C GLY A 15 17.33 0.77 0.66
N VAL A 16 16.88 0.90 -0.58
CA VAL A 16 17.01 -0.13 -1.61
C VAL A 16 18.30 0.08 -2.41
N TYR A 17 19.13 -0.95 -2.44
CA TYR A 17 20.36 -0.94 -3.23
C TYR A 17 20.06 -1.33 -4.68
N LEU A 18 20.33 -0.43 -5.63
CA LEU A 18 20.02 -0.62 -7.04
C LEU A 18 21.30 -0.52 -7.87
N ARG A 19 21.63 -1.58 -8.60
CA ARG A 19 22.83 -1.65 -9.46
C ARG A 19 22.55 -2.35 -10.78
N VAL A 20 23.31 -1.94 -11.79
CA VAL A 20 23.43 -2.64 -13.07
C VAL A 20 24.76 -3.42 -13.04
N LEU A 21 24.68 -4.72 -13.20
CA LEU A 21 25.81 -5.63 -13.16
C LEU A 21 25.91 -6.43 -14.48
N LYS A 22 27.08 -6.96 -14.80
CA LYS A 22 27.24 -7.92 -15.90
C LYS A 22 26.57 -9.23 -15.52
N ASN A 23 25.69 -9.75 -16.37
CA ASN A 23 24.95 -11.00 -16.12
C ASN A 23 25.88 -12.20 -15.87
N THR A 24 27.02 -12.28 -16.54
CA THR A 24 27.99 -13.37 -16.34
C THR A 24 28.59 -13.36 -14.94
N LEU A 25 28.87 -12.17 -14.37
CA LEU A 25 29.37 -12.06 -13.00
C LEU A 25 28.26 -12.34 -11.99
N ALA A 26 27.06 -11.84 -12.25
CA ALA A 26 25.90 -12.11 -11.42
C ALA A 26 25.58 -13.61 -11.35
N ARG A 27 25.59 -14.33 -12.48
CA ARG A 27 25.38 -15.79 -12.49
C ARG A 27 26.42 -16.53 -11.67
N ARG A 28 27.70 -16.22 -11.83
CA ARG A 28 28.77 -16.86 -11.04
C ARG A 28 28.65 -16.58 -9.54
N SER A 29 28.19 -15.41 -9.14
CA SER A 29 28.03 -15.09 -7.72
C SER A 29 26.81 -15.77 -7.10
N VAL A 30 25.84 -16.16 -7.91
CA VAL A 30 24.61 -16.85 -7.47
C VAL A 30 24.75 -18.37 -7.45
N GLU A 31 25.71 -18.92 -8.23
CA GLU A 31 26.06 -20.34 -8.23
C GLU A 31 26.47 -20.78 -6.81
N GLY A 32 25.84 -21.86 -6.32
CA GLY A 32 26.09 -22.39 -4.97
C GLY A 32 25.37 -21.66 -3.84
N THR A 33 24.54 -20.64 -4.15
CA THR A 33 23.71 -19.94 -3.17
C THR A 33 22.24 -20.30 -3.30
N GLN A 34 21.43 -19.87 -2.32
CA GLN A 34 19.97 -20.04 -2.34
C GLN A 34 19.29 -19.32 -3.55
N PHE A 35 20.04 -18.49 -4.27
CA PHE A 35 19.54 -17.71 -5.39
C PHE A 35 19.85 -18.33 -6.75
N ALA A 36 20.35 -19.57 -6.79
CA ALA A 36 20.72 -20.28 -8.05
C ALA A 36 19.53 -20.38 -9.04
N SER A 37 18.29 -20.46 -8.54
CA SER A 37 17.07 -20.47 -9.36
C SER A 37 16.84 -19.19 -10.20
N LEU A 38 17.50 -18.08 -9.88
CA LEU A 38 17.41 -16.86 -10.69
C LEU A 38 18.33 -16.87 -11.92
N ALA A 39 19.30 -17.78 -12.01
CA ALA A 39 20.31 -17.80 -13.07
C ALA A 39 19.64 -17.89 -14.47
N ASP A 40 18.54 -18.64 -14.61
CA ASP A 40 17.83 -18.82 -15.87
C ASP A 40 17.13 -17.52 -16.34
N SER A 41 16.69 -16.68 -15.42
CA SER A 41 16.03 -15.40 -15.72
C SER A 41 17.03 -14.27 -16.02
N MET A 42 18.34 -14.46 -15.76
CA MET A 42 19.38 -13.47 -15.96
C MET A 42 19.79 -13.33 -17.42
N THR A 43 18.88 -12.85 -18.29
CA THR A 43 19.12 -12.64 -19.73
C THR A 43 18.81 -11.19 -20.13
N GLY A 44 19.63 -10.60 -21.00
CA GLY A 44 19.43 -9.23 -21.51
C GLY A 44 19.85 -8.13 -20.53
N PRO A 45 19.44 -6.87 -20.77
CA PRO A 45 19.78 -5.73 -19.90
C PRO A 45 19.00 -5.83 -18.59
N LEU A 46 19.70 -5.97 -17.47
CA LEU A 46 19.11 -6.17 -16.15
C LEU A 46 19.56 -5.11 -15.16
N ILE A 47 18.63 -4.76 -14.27
CA ILE A 47 18.85 -3.95 -13.09
C ILE A 47 18.58 -4.84 -11.88
N TYR A 48 19.53 -4.91 -10.98
CA TYR A 48 19.40 -5.68 -9.75
C TYR A 48 19.03 -4.76 -8.60
N SER A 49 17.96 -5.08 -7.89
CA SER A 49 17.55 -4.41 -6.66
C SER A 49 17.70 -5.36 -5.48
N ILE A 50 18.38 -4.91 -4.45
CA ILE A 50 18.65 -5.68 -3.25
C ILE A 50 18.24 -4.83 -2.05
N SER A 51 17.48 -5.41 -1.15
CA SER A 51 17.09 -4.76 0.10
C SER A 51 16.93 -5.80 1.20
N ALA A 52 17.12 -5.38 2.44
CA ALA A 52 16.78 -6.18 3.60
C ALA A 52 15.24 -6.32 3.73
N ASP A 53 14.49 -5.30 3.31
CA ASP A 53 13.03 -5.32 3.26
C ASP A 53 12.56 -5.61 1.82
N ALA A 54 11.98 -6.81 1.65
CA ALA A 54 11.47 -7.27 0.36
C ALA A 54 10.31 -6.41 -0.17
N VAL A 55 9.46 -5.90 0.73
CA VAL A 55 8.31 -5.08 0.37
C VAL A 55 8.78 -3.73 -0.17
N ALA A 56 9.76 -3.09 0.46
CA ALA A 56 10.31 -1.83 0.01
C ALA A 56 10.92 -1.93 -1.39
N ALA A 57 11.72 -2.98 -1.66
CA ALA A 57 12.30 -3.23 -2.97
C ALA A 57 11.24 -3.45 -4.06
N ALA A 58 10.25 -4.32 -3.79
CA ALA A 58 9.18 -4.62 -4.73
C ALA A 58 8.33 -3.37 -5.04
N LYS A 59 8.00 -2.57 -4.02
CA LYS A 59 7.19 -1.37 -4.15
C LYS A 59 7.86 -0.30 -5.02
N VAL A 60 9.14 0.01 -4.75
CA VAL A 60 9.90 1.00 -5.55
C VAL A 60 9.89 0.64 -7.03
N ILE A 61 10.14 -0.65 -7.33
CA ILE A 61 10.20 -1.10 -8.72
C ILE A 61 8.84 -1.13 -9.37
N ALA A 62 7.80 -1.65 -8.67
CA ALA A 62 6.46 -1.73 -9.22
C ALA A 62 5.84 -0.34 -9.44
N ASP A 63 6.02 0.60 -8.51
CA ASP A 63 5.52 1.97 -8.67
C ASP A 63 6.23 2.71 -9.81
N PHE A 64 7.51 2.41 -10.03
CA PHE A 64 8.24 2.97 -11.16
C PHE A 64 7.85 2.30 -12.48
N ALA A 65 7.59 0.99 -12.49
CA ALA A 65 7.13 0.27 -13.67
C ALA A 65 5.76 0.75 -14.15
N LYS A 66 4.85 1.14 -13.24
CA LYS A 66 3.56 1.75 -13.59
C LYS A 66 3.71 3.10 -14.33
N THR A 67 4.79 3.83 -14.02
CA THR A 67 5.04 5.15 -14.63
C THR A 67 5.86 5.03 -15.91
N ASN A 68 6.61 3.95 -16.09
CA ASN A 68 7.55 3.75 -17.20
C ASN A 68 7.43 2.33 -17.78
N ASP A 69 6.77 2.21 -18.91
CA ASP A 69 6.56 0.94 -19.65
C ASP A 69 7.86 0.23 -20.08
N LYS A 70 8.99 0.96 -20.08
CA LYS A 70 10.30 0.40 -20.43
C LYS A 70 10.90 -0.49 -19.34
N LEU A 71 10.39 -0.42 -18.11
CA LEU A 71 10.84 -1.26 -17.00
C LEU A 71 9.89 -2.43 -16.81
N VAL A 72 10.36 -3.61 -17.18
CA VAL A 72 9.61 -4.87 -17.01
C VAL A 72 10.24 -5.68 -15.88
N ILE A 73 9.43 -6.09 -14.93
CA ILE A 73 9.85 -7.00 -13.85
C ILE A 73 9.97 -8.40 -14.45
N LYS A 74 11.14 -9.03 -14.32
CA LYS A 74 11.37 -10.39 -14.84
C LYS A 74 11.16 -11.46 -13.79
N ALA A 75 11.83 -11.35 -12.67
CA ALA A 75 11.76 -12.31 -11.58
C ALA A 75 12.21 -11.64 -10.27
N GLY A 76 11.88 -12.28 -9.16
CA GLY A 76 12.35 -11.91 -7.83
C GLY A 76 12.79 -13.15 -7.06
N ASN A 77 13.43 -12.93 -5.93
CA ASN A 77 13.69 -13.99 -4.97
C ASN A 77 13.50 -13.45 -3.57
N TYR A 78 12.78 -14.20 -2.75
CA TYR A 78 12.58 -13.88 -1.35
C TYR A 78 12.88 -15.10 -0.49
N ALA A 79 13.84 -14.96 0.42
CA ALA A 79 14.26 -16.02 1.34
C ALA A 79 14.57 -17.37 0.64
N GLY A 80 15.24 -17.32 -0.53
CA GLY A 80 15.58 -18.51 -1.31
C GLY A 80 14.48 -19.07 -2.21
N LYS A 81 13.25 -18.51 -2.14
CA LYS A 81 12.15 -18.90 -3.02
C LYS A 81 12.09 -17.99 -4.24
N PRO A 82 12.10 -18.55 -5.46
CA PRO A 82 11.90 -17.77 -6.67
C PRO A 82 10.47 -17.22 -6.70
N LEU A 83 10.34 -15.95 -7.05
CA LEU A 83 9.07 -15.25 -7.19
C LEU A 83 8.85 -14.91 -8.66
N ASP A 84 7.71 -15.27 -9.19
CA ASP A 84 7.26 -14.86 -10.50
C ASP A 84 6.80 -13.40 -10.50
N THR A 85 6.62 -12.80 -11.68
CA THR A 85 6.17 -11.42 -11.88
C THR A 85 4.87 -11.11 -11.13
N ALA A 86 3.91 -12.03 -11.12
CA ALA A 86 2.66 -11.91 -10.38
C ALA A 86 2.89 -11.85 -8.87
N ALA A 87 3.78 -12.70 -8.33
CA ALA A 87 4.10 -12.72 -6.91
C ALA A 87 4.86 -11.46 -6.47
N VAL A 88 5.77 -10.92 -7.30
CA VAL A 88 6.44 -9.65 -7.03
C VAL A 88 5.45 -8.48 -7.02
N THR A 89 4.47 -8.48 -7.92
CA THR A 89 3.42 -7.47 -7.96
C THR A 89 2.51 -7.55 -6.73
N ALA A 90 2.19 -8.76 -6.29
CA ALA A 90 1.44 -8.98 -5.06
C ALA A 90 2.21 -8.47 -3.82
N LEU A 91 3.53 -8.73 -3.75
CA LEU A 91 4.37 -8.15 -2.69
C LEU A 91 4.39 -6.62 -2.73
N ALA A 92 4.43 -6.02 -3.91
CA ALA A 92 4.41 -4.57 -4.07
C ALA A 92 3.08 -3.93 -3.63
N SER A 93 1.98 -4.68 -3.62
CA SER A 93 0.69 -4.20 -3.14
C SER A 93 0.61 -4.12 -1.61
N ILE A 94 1.53 -4.76 -0.89
CA ILE A 94 1.58 -4.73 0.58
C ILE A 94 2.03 -3.35 1.05
N PRO A 95 1.29 -2.68 1.94
CA PRO A 95 1.69 -1.40 2.51
C PRO A 95 2.97 -1.52 3.36
N SER A 96 3.61 -0.39 3.64
CA SER A 96 4.75 -0.37 4.57
C SER A 96 4.34 -0.83 5.98
N ARG A 97 5.31 -1.27 6.77
CA ARG A 97 5.08 -1.75 8.15
C ARG A 97 4.29 -0.75 8.99
N GLU A 98 4.61 0.54 8.88
CA GLU A 98 3.93 1.60 9.63
C GLU A 98 2.46 1.74 9.24
N VAL A 99 2.17 1.64 7.94
CA VAL A 99 0.79 1.69 7.43
C VAL A 99 0.00 0.45 7.86
N LEU A 100 0.63 -0.74 7.89
CA LEU A 100 -0.02 -1.96 8.39
C LEU A 100 -0.37 -1.84 9.88
N ILE A 101 0.53 -1.28 10.68
CA ILE A 101 0.28 -1.04 12.11
C ILE A 101 -0.85 -0.02 12.30
N SER A 102 -0.85 1.07 11.54
CA SER A 102 -1.92 2.07 11.61
C SER A 102 -3.27 1.52 11.17
N GLN A 103 -3.31 0.66 10.15
CA GLN A 103 -4.53 -0.05 9.75
C GLN A 103 -5.02 -0.99 10.84
N LEU A 104 -4.13 -1.75 11.47
CA LEU A 104 -4.48 -2.63 12.58
C LEU A 104 -5.11 -1.83 13.74
N LEU A 105 -4.47 -0.73 14.14
CA LEU A 105 -5.01 0.14 15.18
C LEU A 105 -6.37 0.74 14.78
N GLY A 106 -6.53 1.15 13.53
CA GLY A 106 -7.79 1.63 12.99
C GLY A 106 -8.90 0.58 13.06
N VAL A 107 -8.61 -0.67 12.70
CA VAL A 107 -9.57 -1.77 12.78
C VAL A 107 -9.95 -2.09 14.24
N MET A 108 -8.99 -2.01 15.17
CA MET A 108 -9.29 -2.20 16.61
C MET A 108 -10.20 -1.09 17.17
N LEU A 109 -10.08 0.14 16.69
CA LEU A 109 -10.92 1.28 17.09
C LEU A 109 -12.26 1.33 16.33
N ALA A 110 -12.38 0.65 15.19
CA ALA A 110 -13.56 0.70 14.33
C ALA A 110 -14.89 0.34 15.05
N PRO A 111 -14.97 -0.71 15.90
CA PRO A 111 -16.21 -1.05 16.62
C PRO A 111 -16.65 0.08 17.56
N VAL A 112 -15.71 0.67 18.31
CA VAL A 112 -16.00 1.74 19.27
C VAL A 112 -16.45 3.01 18.54
N SER A 113 -15.76 3.40 17.49
CA SER A 113 -16.12 4.58 16.69
C SER A 113 -17.40 4.37 15.89
N GLY A 114 -17.68 3.13 15.44
CA GLY A 114 -18.93 2.77 14.80
C GLY A 114 -20.14 2.91 15.76
N PHE A 115 -19.99 2.42 16.98
CA PHE A 115 -21.01 2.57 18.03
C PHE A 115 -21.24 4.04 18.39
N ALA A 116 -20.18 4.82 18.59
CA ALA A 116 -20.30 6.25 18.89
C ALA A 116 -21.01 7.02 17.77
N ARG A 117 -20.69 6.72 16.49
CA ARG A 117 -21.39 7.32 15.34
C ARG A 117 -22.86 6.91 15.29
N GLY A 118 -23.18 5.64 15.60
CA GLY A 118 -24.56 5.17 15.68
C GLY A 118 -25.37 5.90 16.74
N LEU A 119 -24.79 6.10 17.93
CA LEU A 119 -25.42 6.87 19.01
C LEU A 119 -25.60 8.35 18.63
N ALA A 120 -24.61 8.96 18.00
CA ALA A 120 -24.70 10.35 17.53
C ALA A 120 -25.81 10.51 16.46
N ALA A 121 -25.92 9.55 15.53
CA ALA A 121 -26.99 9.56 14.52
C ALA A 121 -28.40 9.37 15.13
N LEU A 122 -28.51 8.53 16.17
CA LEU A 122 -29.79 8.37 16.91
C LEU A 122 -30.12 9.61 17.71
N ALA A 123 -29.13 10.27 18.30
CA ALA A 123 -29.36 11.53 19.03
C ALA A 123 -29.82 12.65 18.10
N ALA A 124 -29.19 12.76 16.89
CA ALA A 124 -29.62 13.73 15.88
C ALA A 124 -31.06 13.49 15.43
N LYS A 125 -31.44 12.23 15.11
CA LYS A 125 -32.82 11.89 14.74
C LYS A 125 -33.82 12.12 15.86
N LYS A 126 -33.45 11.93 17.13
CA LYS A 126 -34.32 12.26 18.27
C LYS A 126 -34.43 13.76 18.48
N GLY A 127 -33.37 14.54 18.22
CA GLY A 127 -33.42 15.99 18.26
C GLY A 127 -34.38 16.57 17.21
N GLU A 128 -34.29 16.12 15.97
CA GLU A 128 -35.22 16.51 14.91
C GLU A 128 -36.67 16.06 15.17
N GLY A 129 -36.87 14.88 15.80
CA GLY A 129 -38.20 14.38 16.16
C GLY A 129 -38.81 15.05 17.43
N ALA A 130 -37.99 15.73 18.24
CA ALA A 130 -38.47 16.44 19.42
C ALA A 130 -38.84 17.91 19.14
N GLU A 131 -38.39 18.47 18.04
CA GLU A 131 -38.69 19.83 17.60
C GLU A 131 -40.05 19.90 16.83
N ALA A 132 -40.41 18.82 16.15
CA ALA A 132 -41.66 18.78 15.39
C ALA A 132 -42.95 18.82 16.25
N PRO A 133 -43.05 18.14 17.43
CA PRO A 133 -44.29 18.21 18.25
C PRO A 133 -44.43 19.49 19.08
N ALA A 134 -43.37 20.30 19.25
CA ALA A 134 -43.46 21.55 20.02
C ALA A 134 -44.00 22.72 19.18
N GLU A 135 -43.81 22.70 17.88
CA GLU A 135 -44.28 23.75 16.97
C GLU A 135 -45.77 23.54 16.61
N GLU A 136 -46.23 22.29 16.56
CA GLU A 136 -47.64 21.96 16.29
C GLU A 136 -48.55 22.21 17.54
N ALA A 137 -48.00 22.06 18.76
CA ALA A 137 -48.72 22.36 20.00
C ALA A 137 -48.80 23.86 20.29
N ALA A 138 -47.91 24.68 19.77
CA ALA A 138 -47.96 26.14 19.93
C ALA A 138 -48.89 26.84 18.92
N ALA A 139 -49.26 26.17 17.84
CA ALA A 139 -50.18 26.71 16.83
C ALA A 139 -51.67 26.46 17.14
N GLU A 140 -52.01 25.57 18.10
CA GLU A 140 -53.37 25.22 18.44
C GLU A 140 -53.90 25.95 19.68
N GLU A 141 -53.10 26.76 20.35
CA GLU A 141 -53.51 27.54 21.54
C GLU A 141 -53.53 29.06 21.29
N ALA A 142 -54.22 29.49 20.23
CA ALA A 142 -54.64 30.89 20.08
C ALA A 142 -56.14 31.02 20.37
N PRO A 143 -56.56 31.58 21.48
CA PRO A 143 -57.95 31.64 21.84
C PRO A 143 -58.70 32.69 21.02
N ALA A 144 -59.80 32.24 20.46
CA ALA A 144 -60.87 33.16 20.04
C ALA A 144 -61.43 33.89 21.26
N ALA A 145 -61.20 35.16 21.36
CA ALA A 145 -61.95 36.05 22.30
C ALA A 145 -62.21 37.42 21.70
N ALA A 146 -63.49 37.68 21.50
CA ALA A 146 -64.23 38.93 21.37
C ALA A 146 -64.07 39.71 20.06
#